data_9c8c6fdf0a98bdbc8b19d97735451d6c
#
_entry.id   9c8c6fdf0a98bdbc8b19d97735451d6c
#
_cell.length_a   1.000
_cell.length_b   1.000
_cell.length_c   1.000
_cell.angle_alpha   90.00
_cell.angle_beta   90.00
_cell.angle_gamma   90.00
#
_symmetry.space_group_name_H-M   'P 1'
#
loop_
_entity.id
_entity.type
_entity.pdbx_description
1 polymer ?
#
loop_
_entity_poly.entity_id
_entity_poly.type
_entity_poly.pdbx_seq_one_letter_code
_entity_poly.pdbx_strand_id
1 'polypeptide(L)' 'MSNPVRILVFNNEIEALLLKEILIDKKIPHIIRSYHDSVYDGLWQTQSAWGHVEAEEKYREEIISIYNEMSH' A
#
# COMPACT_ATOMS: atom_id res chain seq x y z
N MET A 1 -10.76 17.57 -6.67
CA MET A 1 -10.55 16.19 -6.64
C MET A 1 -9.13 15.84 -6.64
N SER A 2 -8.69 15.10 -5.69
CA SER A 2 -7.28 14.76 -5.59
C SER A 2 -7.02 13.45 -6.26
N ASN A 3 -5.90 13.34 -6.91
CA ASN A 3 -5.46 12.08 -7.43
C ASN A 3 -4.80 11.29 -6.33
N PRO A 4 -4.95 9.97 -6.34
CA PRO A 4 -4.27 9.17 -5.32
C PRO A 4 -2.76 9.24 -5.51
N VAL A 5 -2.05 9.26 -4.39
CA VAL A 5 -0.60 9.26 -4.41
C VAL A 5 -0.10 8.05 -3.65
N ARG A 6 1.11 7.64 -3.95
CA ARG A 6 1.69 6.49 -3.26
C ARG A 6 2.00 6.88 -1.83
N ILE A 7 1.44 6.14 -0.90
CA ILE A 7 1.59 6.45 0.52
C ILE A 7 2.74 5.68 1.13
N LEU A 8 2.75 4.37 0.95
CA LEU A 8 3.84 3.57 1.47
C LEU A 8 3.95 2.27 0.69
N VAL A 9 5.07 1.61 0.87
CA VAL A 9 5.41 0.40 0.14
C VAL A 9 5.34 -0.79 1.08
N PHE A 10 4.82 -1.91 0.60
CA PHE A 10 4.71 -3.12 1.40
C PHE A 10 5.89 -4.05 1.11
N ASN A 11 6.37 -4.72 2.13
CA ASN A 11 7.43 -5.69 1.98
C ASN A 11 6.91 -7.06 1.56
N ASN A 12 5.67 -7.36 1.90
CA ASN A 12 5.10 -8.65 1.53
C ASN A 12 3.59 -8.55 1.49
N GLU A 13 2.97 -9.61 1.03
CA GLU A 13 1.54 -9.61 0.83
C GLU A 13 0.76 -9.52 2.15
N ILE A 14 1.31 -10.09 3.20
CA ILE A 14 0.62 -10.09 4.48
C ILE A 14 0.43 -8.67 5.00
N GLU A 15 1.45 -7.84 4.85
CA GLU A 15 1.31 -6.44 5.25
C GLU A 15 0.21 -5.75 4.48
N ALA A 16 0.14 -6.03 3.19
CA ALA A 16 -0.87 -5.40 2.35
C ALA A 16 -2.27 -5.84 2.76
N LEU A 17 -2.45 -7.12 3.04
CA LEU A 17 -3.75 -7.62 3.41
C LEU A 17 -4.21 -7.09 4.76
N LEU A 18 -3.30 -7.01 5.71
CA LEU A 18 -3.66 -6.48 7.02
C LEU A 18 -4.05 -5.02 6.94
N LEU A 19 -3.27 -4.24 6.23
CA LEU A 19 -3.59 -2.84 6.10
C LEU A 19 -4.90 -2.64 5.34
N LYS A 20 -5.11 -3.43 4.30
CA LYS A 20 -6.34 -3.34 3.53
C LYS A 20 -7.56 -3.56 4.41
N GLU A 21 -7.50 -4.56 5.29
CA GLU A 21 -8.63 -4.85 6.16
C GLU A 21 -8.93 -3.67 7.07
N ILE A 22 -7.90 -3.04 7.60
CA ILE A 22 -8.10 -1.91 8.48
C ILE A 22 -8.67 -0.72 7.71
N LEU A 23 -8.15 -0.48 6.51
CA LEU A 23 -8.63 0.63 5.72
C LEU A 23 -10.09 0.45 5.30
N ILE A 24 -10.46 -0.78 5.00
CA ILE A 24 -11.85 -1.06 4.69
C ILE A 24 -12.74 -0.81 5.91
N ASP A 25 -12.28 -1.24 7.06
CA ASP A 25 -13.04 -1.06 8.28
C ASP A 25 -13.22 0.43 8.62
N LYS A 26 -12.22 1.22 8.33
CA LYS A 26 -12.28 2.66 8.60
C LYS A 26 -12.88 3.43 7.44
N LYS A 27 -13.22 2.75 6.37
CA LYS A 27 -13.84 3.37 5.18
C LYS A 27 -12.94 4.41 4.56
N ILE A 28 -11.65 4.14 4.54
CA ILE A 28 -10.69 5.02 3.90
C ILE A 28 -10.48 4.56 2.46
N PRO A 29 -10.76 5.40 1.48
CA PRO A 29 -10.54 5.01 0.09
C PRO A 29 -9.06 4.76 -0.18
N HIS A 30 -8.76 3.68 -0.86
CA HIS A 30 -7.37 3.31 -1.12
C HIS A 30 -7.31 2.41 -2.33
N ILE A 31 -6.12 2.30 -2.90
CA ILE A 31 -5.85 1.37 -4.00
C ILE A 31 -4.58 0.64 -3.62
N ILE A 32 -4.62 -0.69 -3.66
CA ILE A 32 -3.43 -1.49 -3.39
C ILE A 32 -2.96 -2.07 -4.70
N ARG A 33 -1.72 -1.82 -5.03
CA ARG A 33 -1.13 -2.29 -6.26
C ARG A 33 -0.02 -3.27 -5.97
N SER A 34 -0.08 -4.41 -6.63
CA SER A 34 0.92 -5.45 -6.45
C SER A 34 1.87 -5.44 -7.65
N TYR A 35 3.14 -5.50 -7.37
CA TYR A 35 4.12 -5.52 -8.44
C TYR A 35 4.19 -6.88 -9.12
N HIS A 36 3.67 -7.89 -8.46
CA HIS A 36 3.71 -9.23 -9.02
C HIS A 36 2.71 -9.44 -10.14
N ASP A 37 1.69 -8.63 -10.19
CA ASP A 37 0.69 -8.76 -11.22
C ASP A 37 1.13 -8.16 -12.52
N SER A 38 2.19 -7.41 -12.51
CA SER A 38 2.65 -6.78 -13.70
C SER A 38 3.52 -7.70 -14.48
N VAL A 39 3.46 -7.58 -15.75
CA VAL A 39 4.27 -8.37 -16.56
C VAL A 39 5.53 -7.66 -16.85
N TYR A 40 6.18 -7.21 -15.89
CA TYR A 40 7.39 -6.55 -16.12
C TYR A 40 8.38 -7.55 -16.41
N ASP A 41 8.80 -7.80 -17.35
CA ASP A 41 9.72 -8.72 -17.80
C ASP A 41 10.93 -8.88 -16.99
N GLY A 42 10.90 -8.71 -15.81
CA GLY A 42 11.99 -9.05 -14.99
C GLY A 42 13.16 -8.14 -15.00
N LEU A 43 13.03 -7.03 -15.58
CA LEU A 43 14.10 -6.09 -15.58
C LEU A 43 14.37 -5.53 -14.23
N TRP A 44 13.42 -5.59 -13.36
CA TRP A 44 13.53 -4.91 -12.09
C TRP A 44 13.50 -5.85 -10.94
N GLN A 45 14.16 -6.91 -11.05
CA GLN A 45 14.18 -7.89 -9.99
C GLN A 45 14.81 -7.42 -8.77
N THR A 46 15.54 -6.37 -8.81
CA THR A 46 16.15 -5.86 -7.60
C THR A 46 15.13 -5.32 -6.66
N GLN A 47 13.92 -5.13 -7.10
CA GLN A 47 12.89 -4.66 -6.20
C GLN A 47 12.53 -5.74 -5.23
N SER A 48 12.65 -5.46 -3.95
CA SER A 48 12.24 -6.42 -2.96
C SER A 48 10.83 -6.16 -2.47
N ALA A 49 10.24 -5.07 -2.86
CA ALA A 49 8.92 -4.73 -2.36
C ALA A 49 7.85 -5.55 -3.05
N TRP A 50 6.80 -5.84 -2.32
CA TRP A 50 5.66 -6.57 -2.88
C TRP A 50 4.73 -5.65 -3.67
N GLY A 51 4.54 -4.43 -3.19
CA GLY A 51 3.63 -3.50 -3.82
C GLY A 51 3.51 -2.25 -2.98
N HIS A 52 2.46 -1.49 -3.21
CA HIS A 52 2.27 -0.26 -2.44
C HIS A 52 0.79 0.07 -2.34
N VAL A 53 0.47 1.03 -1.47
CA VAL A 53 -0.88 1.53 -1.34
C VAL A 53 -0.92 2.97 -1.81
N GLU A 54 -1.99 3.32 -2.53
CA GLU A 54 -2.23 4.68 -2.98
C GLU A 54 -3.52 5.18 -2.35
N ALA A 55 -3.54 6.45 -2.00
CA ALA A 55 -4.73 7.08 -1.45
C ALA A 55 -4.59 8.58 -1.59
N GLU A 56 -5.66 9.29 -1.29
CA GLU A 56 -5.58 10.74 -1.34
C GLU A 56 -4.60 11.24 -0.30
N GLU A 57 -3.95 12.32 -0.61
CA GLU A 57 -2.91 12.87 0.25
C GLU A 57 -3.42 13.14 1.66
N LYS A 58 -4.67 13.50 1.80
CA LYS A 58 -5.21 13.83 3.12
C LYS A 58 -5.23 12.63 4.06
N TYR A 59 -5.14 11.43 3.53
CA TYR A 59 -5.13 10.22 4.36
C TYR A 59 -3.72 9.73 4.66
N ARG A 60 -2.71 10.41 4.17
CA ARG A 60 -1.34 9.93 4.26
C ARG A 60 -0.92 9.66 5.70
N GLU A 61 -1.12 10.63 6.57
CA GLU A 61 -0.66 10.45 7.94
C GLU A 61 -1.43 9.38 8.66
N GLU A 62 -2.71 9.30 8.39
CA GLU A 62 -3.52 8.28 9.03
C GLU A 62 -3.11 6.89 8.60
N ILE A 63 -2.89 6.69 7.32
CA ILE A 63 -2.48 5.39 6.82
C ILE A 63 -1.10 5.00 7.34
N ILE A 64 -0.18 5.94 7.36
CA ILE A 64 1.16 5.66 7.87
C ILE A 64 1.11 5.30 9.35
N SER A 65 0.28 6.02 10.11
CA SER A 65 0.14 5.73 11.52
C SER A 65 -0.43 4.32 11.75
N ILE A 66 -1.41 3.94 10.97
CA ILE A 66 -1.99 2.62 11.07
C ILE A 66 -0.93 1.56 10.76
N TYR A 67 -0.18 1.79 9.71
CA TYR A 67 0.85 0.83 9.31
C TYR A 67 1.90 0.68 10.41
N ASN A 68 2.30 1.78 11.01
CA ASN A 68 3.30 1.72 12.07
C ASN A 68 2.79 0.95 13.28
N GLU A 69 1.51 1.08 13.58
CA GLU A 69 0.96 0.35 14.70
C GLU A 69 0.90 -1.14 14.43
N MET A 70 0.61 -1.53 13.22
CA MET A 70 0.49 -2.94 12.95
C MET A 70 1.83 -3.60 12.74
N SER A 71 2.89 -2.85 12.60
CA SER A 71 4.18 -3.46 12.39
C SER A 71 4.93 -3.75 13.65
N HIS A 72 4.33 -3.71 14.77
CA HIS A 72 5.04 -4.04 15.99
C HIS A 72 5.27 -5.52 16.15
#